data_e5c1784977bfb9f130d9f5b7626a692c
#
_entry.id   e5c1784977bfb9f130d9f5b7626a692c
#
_cell.length_a   1.000
_cell.length_b   1.000
_cell.length_c   1.000
_cell.angle_alpha   90.00
_cell.angle_beta   90.00
_cell.angle_gamma   90.00
#
_symmetry.space_group_name_H-M   'P 1'
#
loop_
_entity.id
_entity.type
_entity.pdbx_description
1 polymer ?
#
loop_
_entity_poly.entity_id
_entity_poly.type
_entity_poly.pdbx_seq_one_letter_code
_entity_poly.pdbx_strand_id
1 'polypeptide(L)'
;MKNDLNVKLISMEDIMEAKCCDIQEVIRVIEEVLVDYKNGGVMLPDKISQIFNLETQDRINCMPSTLMKDGVCGIKWVSVFPENPHKFSSQNVSGVIILSELEQGFPIAVMDGTLITALRTACMGAIGAK
;
A
#
# COMPACT_ATOMS: atom_id res chain seq x y z
N MET A 1 -23.31 -17.73 15.81
CA MET A 1 -22.05 -17.27 15.21
C MET A 1 -22.42 -16.38 14.03
N LYS A 2 -22.10 -15.09 14.07
CA LYS A 2 -22.26 -14.24 12.89
C LYS A 2 -21.02 -14.45 12.01
N ASN A 3 -21.22 -14.95 10.80
CA ASN A 3 -20.16 -15.14 9.81
C ASN A 3 -20.20 -14.04 8.73
N ASP A 4 -20.63 -12.84 9.12
CA ASP A 4 -20.79 -11.75 8.16
C ASP A 4 -19.45 -11.02 7.99
N LEU A 5 -18.81 -11.29 6.87
CA LEU A 5 -17.65 -10.53 6.44
C LEU A 5 -18.10 -9.10 6.05
N ASN A 6 -17.70 -8.10 6.83
CA ASN A 6 -18.03 -6.69 6.57
C ASN A 6 -16.76 -5.94 6.16
N VAL A 7 -16.52 -5.85 4.85
CA VAL A 7 -15.35 -5.20 4.27
C VAL A 7 -15.74 -3.87 3.65
N LYS A 8 -15.07 -2.79 4.04
CA LYS A 8 -15.24 -1.48 3.40
C LYS A 8 -14.45 -1.42 2.10
N LEU A 9 -15.11 -0.95 1.04
CA LEU A 9 -14.44 -0.58 -0.21
C LEU A 9 -14.16 0.92 -0.19
N ILE A 10 -12.90 1.29 -0.35
CA ILE A 10 -12.43 2.69 -0.27
C ILE A 10 -11.79 3.04 -1.61
N SER A 11 -12.42 3.93 -2.35
CA SER A 11 -11.95 4.38 -3.66
C SER A 11 -10.81 5.40 -3.53
N MET A 12 -10.17 5.73 -4.65
CA MET A 12 -9.22 6.84 -4.72
C MET A 12 -9.89 8.17 -4.34
N GLU A 13 -11.14 8.38 -4.75
CA GLU A 13 -11.91 9.58 -4.43
C GLU A 13 -12.15 9.69 -2.92
N ASP A 14 -12.52 8.59 -2.25
CA ASP A 14 -12.68 8.56 -0.80
C ASP A 14 -11.39 8.94 -0.07
N ILE A 15 -10.23 8.44 -0.56
CA ILE A 15 -8.90 8.76 -0.01
C ILE A 15 -8.61 10.25 -0.15
N MET A 16 -8.93 10.83 -1.30
CA MET A 16 -8.74 12.27 -1.57
C MET A 16 -9.67 13.13 -0.71
N GLU A 17 -10.94 12.77 -0.58
CA GLU A 17 -11.92 13.47 0.27
C GLU A 17 -11.55 13.41 1.75
N ALA A 18 -11.00 12.29 2.21
CA ALA A 18 -10.49 12.14 3.57
C ALA A 18 -9.20 12.93 3.86
N LYS A 19 -8.70 13.72 2.87
CA LYS A 19 -7.46 14.50 2.95
C LYS A 19 -6.21 13.69 3.26
N CYS A 20 -6.20 12.41 2.90
CA CYS A 20 -5.04 11.53 3.07
C CYS A 20 -3.87 11.86 2.12
N CYS A 21 -4.03 12.89 1.27
CA CYS A 21 -3.03 13.33 0.30
C CYS A 21 -2.19 14.53 0.78
N ASP A 22 -2.38 14.99 2.02
CA ASP A 22 -1.55 16.04 2.61
C ASP A 22 -0.11 15.54 2.77
N ILE A 23 0.80 16.14 2.01
CA ILE A 23 2.21 15.70 1.94
C ILE A 23 2.92 15.80 3.30
N GLN A 24 2.63 16.84 4.08
CA GLN A 24 3.23 17.01 5.40
C GLN A 24 2.79 15.91 6.36
N GLU A 25 1.49 15.58 6.31
CA GLU A 25 0.93 14.50 7.11
C GLU A 25 1.47 13.12 6.68
N VAL A 26 1.59 12.87 5.37
CA VAL A 26 2.17 11.62 4.86
C VAL A 26 3.62 11.48 5.31
N ILE A 27 4.43 12.53 5.23
CA ILE A 27 5.83 12.53 5.71
C ILE A 27 5.87 12.20 7.21
N ARG A 28 5.04 12.87 8.03
CA ARG A 28 4.97 12.64 9.47
C ARG A 28 4.65 11.18 9.78
N VAL A 29 3.63 10.62 9.14
CA VAL A 29 3.22 9.21 9.33
C VAL A 29 4.35 8.26 8.94
N ILE A 30 5.05 8.50 7.83
CA ILE A 30 6.15 7.64 7.39
C ILE A 30 7.31 7.72 8.39
N GLU A 31 7.67 8.91 8.87
CA GLU A 31 8.73 9.08 9.87
C GLU A 31 8.39 8.31 11.17
N GLU A 32 7.14 8.36 11.62
CA GLU A 32 6.68 7.57 12.79
C GLU A 32 6.79 6.07 12.55
N VAL A 33 6.37 5.59 11.38
CA VAL A 33 6.47 4.16 11.01
C VAL A 33 7.92 3.71 10.93
N LEU A 34 8.84 4.54 10.45
CA LEU A 34 10.28 4.22 10.42
C LEU A 34 10.86 4.09 11.85
N VAL A 35 10.42 4.93 12.78
CA VAL A 35 10.79 4.82 14.20
C VAL A 35 10.23 3.54 14.81
N ASP A 36 8.96 3.23 14.56
CA ASP A 36 8.31 2.00 15.02
C ASP A 36 9.00 0.76 14.43
N TYR A 37 9.38 0.80 13.16
CA TYR A 37 10.15 -0.28 12.51
C TYR A 37 11.49 -0.53 13.23
N LYS A 38 12.24 0.53 13.51
CA LYS A 38 13.51 0.44 14.25
C LYS A 38 13.32 -0.18 15.64
N ASN A 39 12.18 0.07 16.27
CA ASN A 39 11.86 -0.41 17.61
C ASN A 39 11.16 -1.79 17.61
N GLY A 40 11.03 -2.44 16.46
CA GLY A 40 10.42 -3.77 16.35
C GLY A 40 8.89 -3.76 16.33
N GLY A 41 8.25 -2.61 16.19
CA GLY A 41 6.78 -2.46 16.13
C GLY A 41 6.17 -2.70 14.77
N VAL A 42 6.98 -3.00 13.75
CA VAL A 42 6.54 -3.28 12.38
C VAL A 42 7.08 -4.62 11.92
N MET A 43 6.21 -5.49 11.44
CA MET A 43 6.61 -6.70 10.72
C MET A 43 6.62 -6.37 9.23
N LEU A 44 7.76 -6.61 8.57
CA LEU A 44 7.94 -6.34 7.16
C LEU A 44 8.57 -7.55 6.46
N PRO A 45 7.76 -8.58 6.13
CA PRO A 45 8.23 -9.72 5.36
C PRO A 45 8.70 -9.30 3.96
N ASP A 46 9.54 -10.13 3.35
CA ASP A 46 10.03 -9.89 2.00
C ASP A 46 8.86 -9.85 0.99
N LYS A 47 8.97 -8.92 0.04
CA LYS A 47 8.01 -8.87 -1.07
C LYS A 47 8.15 -10.08 -1.96
N ILE A 48 7.03 -10.54 -2.51
CA ILE A 48 6.99 -11.58 -3.55
C ILE A 48 6.68 -10.89 -4.88
N SER A 49 7.51 -11.14 -5.90
CA SER A 49 7.32 -10.60 -7.25
C SER A 49 7.01 -11.72 -8.22
N GLN A 50 5.90 -11.61 -8.93
CA GLN A 50 5.54 -12.47 -10.04
C GLN A 50 5.87 -11.73 -11.34
N ILE A 51 6.97 -12.12 -12.00
CA ILE A 51 7.47 -11.49 -13.23
C ILE A 51 6.97 -12.29 -14.41
N PHE A 52 6.16 -11.67 -15.28
CA PHE A 52 5.56 -12.28 -16.45
C PHE A 52 6.42 -12.13 -17.71
N ASN A 53 7.21 -11.06 -17.76
CA ASN A 53 8.08 -10.76 -18.88
C ASN A 53 9.36 -10.08 -18.37
N LEU A 54 10.51 -10.72 -18.62
CA LEU A 54 11.81 -10.22 -18.17
C LEU A 54 12.32 -9.02 -18.99
N GLU A 55 11.88 -8.89 -20.25
CA GLU A 55 12.29 -7.78 -21.11
C GLU A 55 11.53 -6.50 -20.76
N THR A 56 10.21 -6.58 -20.68
CA THR A 56 9.34 -5.43 -20.35
C THR A 56 9.23 -5.19 -18.85
N GLN A 57 9.64 -6.15 -18.02
CA GLN A 57 9.51 -6.11 -16.56
C GLN A 57 8.06 -6.05 -16.06
N ASP A 58 7.13 -6.61 -16.85
CA ASP A 58 5.75 -6.75 -16.44
C ASP A 58 5.65 -7.67 -15.24
N ARG A 59 5.09 -7.16 -14.14
CA ARG A 59 5.04 -7.90 -12.87
C ARG A 59 3.92 -7.46 -11.96
N ILE A 60 3.59 -8.34 -11.04
CA ILE A 60 2.75 -8.03 -9.89
C ILE A 60 3.55 -8.34 -8.62
N ASN A 61 3.57 -7.37 -7.70
CA ASN A 61 4.24 -7.50 -6.42
C ASN A 61 3.21 -7.66 -5.30
N CYS A 62 3.46 -8.60 -4.38
CA CYS A 62 2.77 -8.77 -3.11
C CYS A 62 3.66 -8.20 -2.00
N MET A 63 3.18 -7.21 -1.29
CA MET A 63 3.97 -6.49 -0.27
C MET A 63 3.21 -6.51 1.07
N PRO A 64 3.42 -7.55 1.89
CA PRO A 64 2.79 -7.65 3.21
C PRO A 64 3.48 -6.76 4.24
N SER A 65 2.73 -6.30 5.23
CA SER A 65 3.27 -5.63 6.40
C SER A 65 2.26 -5.62 7.55
N THR A 66 2.76 -5.44 8.77
CA THR A 66 1.93 -5.34 9.98
C THR A 66 2.40 -4.18 10.83
N LEU A 67 1.48 -3.32 11.23
CA LEU A 67 1.68 -2.25 12.19
C LEU A 67 1.11 -2.69 13.54
N MET A 68 1.98 -3.14 14.45
CA MET A 68 1.57 -3.73 15.73
C MET A 68 0.84 -2.72 16.61
N LYS A 69 1.31 -1.47 16.63
CA LYS A 69 0.71 -0.39 17.41
C LYS A 69 -0.71 -0.06 16.98
N ASP A 70 -0.95 -0.09 15.67
CA ASP A 70 -2.26 0.20 15.09
C ASP A 70 -3.18 -1.03 15.04
N GLY A 71 -2.66 -2.20 15.36
CA GLY A 71 -3.42 -3.44 15.37
C GLY A 71 -3.90 -3.88 13.99
N VAL A 72 -3.14 -3.58 12.92
CA VAL A 72 -3.51 -3.89 11.55
C VAL A 72 -2.42 -4.64 10.81
N CYS A 73 -2.85 -5.62 10.02
CA CYS A 73 -2.03 -6.32 9.05
C CYS A 73 -2.57 -6.03 7.65
N GLY A 74 -1.70 -5.86 6.69
CA GLY A 74 -2.14 -5.58 5.33
C GLY A 74 -1.22 -6.13 4.27
N ILE A 75 -1.74 -6.12 3.06
CA ILE A 75 -0.99 -6.44 1.86
C ILE A 75 -1.28 -5.40 0.78
N LYS A 76 -0.25 -4.95 0.11
CA LYS A 76 -0.39 -4.22 -1.14
C LYS A 76 -0.12 -5.18 -2.30
N TRP A 77 -1.14 -5.34 -3.14
CA TRP A 77 -1.07 -6.01 -4.43
C TRP A 77 -0.93 -4.95 -5.50
N VAL A 78 0.25 -4.84 -6.12
CA VAL A 78 0.56 -3.77 -7.06
C VAL A 78 1.10 -4.31 -8.36
N SER A 79 0.44 -3.93 -9.46
CA SER A 79 0.82 -4.23 -10.83
C SER A 79 1.77 -3.16 -11.36
N VAL A 80 2.82 -3.57 -12.06
CA VAL A 80 3.76 -2.70 -12.76
C VAL A 80 3.90 -3.21 -14.18
N PHE A 81 3.35 -2.45 -15.13
CA PHE A 81 3.35 -2.76 -16.56
C PHE A 81 3.88 -1.53 -17.31
N PRO A 82 5.19 -1.41 -17.52
CA PRO A 82 5.85 -0.21 -18.03
C PRO A 82 5.36 0.24 -19.41
N GLU A 83 4.94 -0.69 -20.25
CA GLU A 83 4.49 -0.42 -21.61
C GLU A 83 3.02 0.04 -21.72
N ASN A 84 2.24 -0.03 -20.64
CA ASN A 84 0.82 0.36 -20.65
C ASN A 84 0.55 1.77 -21.20
N PRO A 85 1.35 2.82 -20.86
CA PRO A 85 1.12 4.15 -21.42
C PRO A 85 1.23 4.18 -22.94
N HIS A 86 2.15 3.43 -23.52
CA HIS A 86 2.38 3.37 -24.96
C HIS A 86 1.37 2.48 -25.69
N LYS A 87 1.04 1.32 -25.11
CA LYS A 87 0.18 0.34 -25.76
C LYS A 87 -1.31 0.59 -25.59
N PHE A 88 -1.71 1.13 -24.42
CA PHE A 88 -3.11 1.21 -24.01
C PHE A 88 -3.54 2.60 -23.54
N SER A 89 -2.65 3.60 -23.56
CA SER A 89 -2.92 4.93 -23.00
C SER A 89 -3.42 4.88 -21.56
N SER A 90 -2.93 3.90 -20.79
CA SER A 90 -3.30 3.66 -19.40
C SER A 90 -2.08 3.79 -18.48
N GLN A 91 -2.32 3.88 -17.17
CA GLN A 91 -1.24 3.99 -16.20
C GLN A 91 -0.39 2.72 -16.13
N ASN A 92 0.89 2.89 -15.86
CA ASN A 92 1.86 1.79 -15.75
C ASN A 92 1.87 1.12 -14.37
N VAL A 93 1.32 1.76 -13.35
CA VAL A 93 1.24 1.24 -11.98
C VAL A 93 -0.19 1.34 -11.50
N SER A 94 -0.71 0.25 -10.96
CA SER A 94 -2.01 0.22 -10.29
C SER A 94 -1.98 -0.80 -9.15
N GLY A 95 -2.83 -0.64 -8.17
CA GLY A 95 -2.86 -1.61 -7.08
C GLY A 95 -4.00 -1.41 -6.11
N VAL A 96 -4.15 -2.40 -5.24
CA VAL A 96 -5.06 -2.36 -4.11
C VAL A 96 -4.33 -2.70 -2.82
N ILE A 97 -4.87 -2.22 -1.71
CA ILE A 97 -4.43 -2.57 -0.36
C ILE A 97 -5.59 -3.27 0.33
N ILE A 98 -5.30 -4.40 0.95
CA ILE A 98 -6.25 -5.12 1.82
C ILE A 98 -5.74 -4.98 3.24
N LEU A 99 -6.61 -4.61 4.18
CA LEU A 99 -6.31 -4.53 5.61
C LEU A 99 -7.16 -5.52 6.39
N SER A 100 -6.51 -6.16 7.39
CA SER A 100 -7.16 -6.96 8.41
C SER A 100 -6.83 -6.39 9.80
N GLU A 101 -7.78 -6.48 10.72
CA GLU A 101 -7.51 -6.20 12.14
C GLU A 101 -6.84 -7.41 12.79
N LEU A 102 -6.07 -7.20 13.88
CA LEU A 102 -5.26 -8.25 14.49
C LEU A 102 -5.95 -9.01 15.62
N GLU A 103 -7.08 -8.53 16.11
CA GLU A 103 -7.75 -9.17 17.26
C GLU A 103 -8.37 -10.52 16.88
N GLN A 104 -9.05 -10.56 15.73
CA GLN A 104 -9.70 -11.78 15.22
C GLN A 104 -9.21 -12.15 13.81
N GLY A 105 -8.43 -11.29 13.16
CA GLY A 105 -7.87 -11.51 11.83
C GLY A 105 -8.83 -11.24 10.67
N PHE A 106 -9.96 -10.56 10.92
CA PHE A 106 -10.92 -10.28 9.87
C PHE A 106 -10.43 -9.21 8.90
N PRO A 107 -10.62 -9.41 7.57
CA PRO A 107 -10.48 -8.32 6.61
C PRO A 107 -11.49 -7.21 6.90
N ILE A 108 -11.02 -5.97 6.97
CA ILE A 108 -11.84 -4.80 7.31
C ILE A 108 -11.96 -3.80 6.17
N ALA A 109 -10.98 -3.76 5.26
CA ALA A 109 -11.00 -2.81 4.15
C ALA A 109 -10.24 -3.35 2.93
N VAL A 110 -10.73 -2.95 1.76
CA VAL A 110 -10.02 -3.00 0.48
C VAL A 110 -10.02 -1.58 -0.06
N MET A 111 -8.85 -1.03 -0.38
CA MET A 111 -8.73 0.35 -0.83
C MET A 111 -7.84 0.49 -2.07
N ASP A 112 -7.98 1.60 -2.78
CA ASP A 112 -7.04 1.97 -3.83
C ASP A 112 -5.61 2.04 -3.27
N GLY A 113 -4.70 1.39 -3.95
CA GLY A 113 -3.27 1.41 -3.62
C GLY A 113 -2.44 2.23 -4.60
N THR A 114 -3.05 2.72 -5.68
CA THR A 114 -2.33 3.42 -6.75
C THR A 114 -1.83 4.78 -6.27
N LEU A 115 -2.73 5.61 -5.78
CA LEU A 115 -2.41 6.93 -5.24
C LEU A 115 -1.49 6.83 -4.02
N ILE A 116 -1.79 5.94 -3.09
CA ILE A 116 -0.97 5.71 -1.89
C ILE A 116 0.45 5.29 -2.28
N THR A 117 0.61 4.43 -3.30
CA THR A 117 1.92 4.02 -3.80
C THR A 117 2.74 5.20 -4.32
N ALA A 118 2.13 6.10 -5.07
CA ALA A 118 2.79 7.30 -5.58
C ALA A 118 3.21 8.25 -4.45
N LEU A 119 2.27 8.56 -3.56
CA LEU A 119 2.49 9.48 -2.43
C LEU A 119 3.60 8.99 -1.50
N ARG A 120 3.52 7.74 -1.02
CA ARG A 120 4.52 7.21 -0.09
C ARG A 120 5.91 7.16 -0.73
N THR A 121 5.99 6.86 -2.04
CA THR A 121 7.28 6.78 -2.74
C THR A 121 7.93 8.15 -2.86
N ALA A 122 7.16 9.17 -3.23
CA ALA A 122 7.64 10.55 -3.28
C ALA A 122 8.10 11.04 -1.89
N CYS A 123 7.31 10.78 -0.85
CA CYS A 123 7.63 11.20 0.51
C CYS A 123 8.85 10.48 1.09
N MET A 124 9.03 9.18 0.79
CA MET A 124 10.26 8.45 1.15
C MET A 124 11.50 9.07 0.52
N GLY A 125 11.42 9.47 -0.76
CA GLY A 125 12.50 10.20 -1.44
C GLY A 125 12.82 11.53 -0.76
N ALA A 126 11.78 12.28 -0.37
CA ALA A 126 11.95 13.56 0.32
C ALA A 126 12.60 13.39 1.71
N ILE A 127 12.23 12.35 2.46
CA ILE A 127 12.82 12.02 3.77
C ILE A 127 14.31 11.65 3.60
N GLY A 128 14.63 10.83 2.59
CA GLY A 128 16.01 10.42 2.33
C GLY A 128 16.93 11.56 1.84
N ALA A 129 16.37 12.67 1.36
CA ALA A 129 17.11 13.86 0.90
C ALA A 129 17.36 14.88 2.02
N LYS A 130 16.82 14.70 3.22
CA LYS A 130 17.10 15.51 4.42
C LYS A 130 18.44 15.11 5.04
#